data_d00259bc34e801706245d74a110ca855
#
_entry.id   d00259bc34e801706245d74a110ca855
#
_cell.length_a   1.000
_cell.length_b   1.000
_cell.length_c   1.000
_cell.angle_alpha   90.00
_cell.angle_beta   90.00
_cell.angle_gamma   90.00
#
_symmetry.space_group_name_H-M   'P 1'
#
loop_
_entity.id
_entity.type
_entity.pdbx_description
1 polymer ?
#
loop_
_entity_poly.entity_id
_entity_poly.type
_entity_poly.pdbx_seq_one_letter_code
_entity_poly.pdbx_strand_id
1 'polypeptide(L)'
;MDSEYWHGHYTNYLSKCQSMYHSMLHDGMAPEMARMVLPQSMMTSYYVTGSLAAFARMVKQRKDPHAQLEIQDLAKKIEAVIEPLYPVSWAALTR
;
A
#
# COMPACT_ATOMS: atom_id res chain seq x y z
N MET A 1 -1.84 -19.86 17.95
CA MET A 1 -1.28 -19.90 16.58
C MET A 1 0.16 -19.41 16.63
N ASP A 2 1.08 -20.15 16.05
CA ASP A 2 2.50 -19.82 16.07
C ASP A 2 2.83 -18.84 14.94
N SER A 3 3.07 -17.59 15.28
CA SER A 3 3.38 -16.54 14.33
C SER A 3 4.70 -16.77 13.60
N GLU A 4 5.71 -17.30 14.28
CA GLU A 4 7.02 -17.58 13.67
C GLU A 4 6.91 -18.69 12.62
N TYR A 5 6.12 -19.73 12.91
CA TYR A 5 5.88 -20.83 11.98
C TYR A 5 5.25 -20.30 10.68
N TRP A 6 4.20 -19.51 10.79
CA TRP A 6 3.51 -18.97 9.62
C TRP A 6 4.35 -17.94 8.89
N HIS A 7 5.14 -17.16 9.62
CA HIS A 7 6.05 -16.19 9.00
C HIS A 7 7.08 -16.89 8.11
N GLY A 8 7.64 -18.02 8.58
CA GLY A 8 8.59 -18.81 7.80
C GLY A 8 7.97 -19.36 6.53
N HIS A 9 6.77 -19.94 6.64
CA HIS A 9 6.05 -20.49 5.48
C HIS A 9 5.71 -19.40 4.48
N TYR A 10 5.24 -18.25 4.96
CA TYR A 10 4.88 -17.11 4.11
C TYR A 10 6.11 -16.59 3.37
N THR A 11 7.23 -16.44 4.05
CA THR A 11 8.48 -15.97 3.46
C THR A 11 8.95 -16.91 2.36
N ASN A 12 8.88 -18.23 2.59
CA ASN A 12 9.24 -19.23 1.58
C ASN A 12 8.31 -19.15 0.36
N TYR A 13 7.01 -18.98 0.59
CA TYR A 13 6.04 -18.84 -0.48
C TYR A 13 6.32 -17.59 -1.34
N LEU A 14 6.59 -16.46 -0.70
CA LEU A 14 6.93 -15.23 -1.41
C LEU A 14 8.20 -15.40 -2.25
N SER A 15 9.21 -16.05 -1.70
CA SER A 15 10.47 -16.29 -2.39
C SER A 15 10.25 -17.13 -3.66
N LYS A 16 9.41 -18.16 -3.58
CA LYS A 16 9.07 -19.00 -4.73
C LYS A 16 8.31 -18.21 -5.79
N CYS A 17 7.36 -17.37 -5.37
CA CYS A 17 6.59 -16.53 -6.30
C CYS A 17 7.49 -15.54 -7.03
N GLN A 18 8.43 -14.91 -6.32
CA GLN A 18 9.38 -13.98 -6.93
C GLN A 18 10.30 -14.69 -7.92
N SER A 19 10.80 -15.86 -7.57
CA SER A 19 11.64 -16.66 -8.46
C SER A 19 10.90 -17.03 -9.74
N MET A 20 9.64 -17.46 -9.62
CA MET A 20 8.80 -17.79 -10.77
C MET A 20 8.58 -16.55 -11.65
N TYR A 21 8.30 -15.41 -11.03
CA TYR A 21 8.10 -14.15 -11.75
C TYR A 21 9.33 -13.79 -12.59
N HIS A 22 10.53 -13.84 -11.97
CA HIS A 22 11.77 -13.51 -12.67
C HIS A 22 12.08 -14.50 -13.79
N SER A 23 11.80 -15.79 -13.57
CA SER A 23 11.98 -16.82 -14.61
C SER A 23 11.06 -16.60 -15.81
N MET A 24 9.81 -16.24 -15.55
CA MET A 24 8.85 -15.94 -16.60
C MET A 24 9.28 -14.72 -17.43
N LEU A 25 9.79 -13.68 -16.78
CA LEU A 25 10.32 -12.52 -17.48
C LEU A 25 11.55 -12.88 -18.33
N HIS A 26 12.43 -13.72 -17.80
CA HIS A 26 13.62 -14.16 -18.51
C HIS A 26 13.25 -14.94 -19.77
N ASP A 27 12.18 -15.71 -19.72
CA ASP A 27 11.68 -16.49 -20.87
C ASP A 27 10.90 -15.62 -21.87
N GLY A 28 10.81 -14.32 -21.65
CA GLY A 28 10.19 -13.40 -22.59
C GLY A 28 8.71 -13.14 -22.38
N MET A 29 8.13 -13.58 -21.25
CA MET A 29 6.73 -13.32 -20.96
C MET A 29 6.52 -11.83 -20.67
N ALA A 30 5.41 -11.28 -21.14
CA ALA A 30 5.07 -9.87 -20.88
C ALA A 30 4.94 -9.61 -19.38
N PRO A 31 5.50 -8.48 -18.85
CA PRO A 31 5.43 -8.19 -17.41
C PRO A 31 4.01 -8.16 -16.86
N GLU A 32 3.04 -7.72 -17.65
CA GLU A 32 1.64 -7.66 -17.24
C GLU A 32 1.07 -9.05 -16.96
N MET A 33 1.56 -10.06 -17.67
CA MET A 33 1.14 -11.44 -17.46
C MET A 33 1.95 -12.11 -16.36
N ALA A 34 3.28 -11.88 -16.35
CA ALA A 34 4.16 -12.47 -15.34
C ALA A 34 3.77 -12.08 -13.93
N ARG A 35 3.33 -10.83 -13.71
CA ARG A 35 2.94 -10.33 -12.38
C ARG A 35 1.76 -11.08 -11.77
N MET A 36 1.01 -11.85 -12.58
CA MET A 36 -0.15 -12.59 -12.07
C MET A 36 0.21 -13.68 -11.05
N VAL A 37 1.46 -14.13 -11.05
CA VAL A 37 1.92 -15.11 -10.05
C VAL A 37 2.29 -14.48 -8.71
N LEU A 38 2.36 -13.14 -8.65
CA LEU A 38 2.70 -12.45 -7.40
C LEU A 38 1.47 -12.35 -6.51
N PRO A 39 1.57 -12.70 -5.22
CA PRO A 39 0.42 -12.63 -4.32
C PRO A 39 0.01 -11.19 -4.03
N GLN A 40 -1.28 -11.00 -3.75
CA GLN A 40 -1.83 -9.70 -3.41
C GLN A 40 -1.20 -9.11 -2.15
N SER A 41 -0.74 -9.97 -1.24
CA SER A 41 -0.12 -9.56 0.02
C SER A 41 1.33 -9.09 -0.14
N MET A 42 1.89 -9.15 -1.35
CA MET A 42 3.26 -8.73 -1.59
C MET A 42 3.41 -7.22 -1.43
N MET A 43 4.48 -6.82 -0.73
CA MET A 43 4.78 -5.40 -0.55
C MET A 43 5.33 -4.79 -1.82
N THR A 44 4.91 -3.57 -2.11
CA THR A 44 5.39 -2.80 -3.25
C THR A 44 5.51 -1.33 -2.88
N SER A 45 6.21 -0.57 -3.71
CA SER A 45 6.33 0.87 -3.53
C SER A 45 5.91 1.58 -4.81
N TYR A 46 5.22 2.70 -4.67
CA TYR A 46 4.78 3.48 -5.81
C TYR A 46 4.56 4.94 -5.40
N TYR A 47 4.55 5.82 -6.39
CA TYR A 47 4.23 7.22 -6.19
C TYR A 47 2.76 7.47 -6.46
N VAL A 48 2.15 8.29 -5.62
CA VAL A 48 0.76 8.73 -5.80
C VAL A 48 0.77 10.25 -5.93
N THR A 49 0.16 10.75 -7.00
CA THR A 49 0.02 12.18 -7.22
C THR A 49 -1.45 12.53 -7.26
N GLY A 50 -1.80 13.62 -6.59
CA GLY A 50 -3.18 14.07 -6.56
C GLY A 50 -3.27 15.50 -6.05
N SER A 51 -4.47 16.09 -6.16
CA SER A 51 -4.72 17.42 -5.61
C SER A 51 -4.81 17.36 -4.08
N LEU A 52 -4.63 18.52 -3.44
CA LEU A 52 -4.80 18.63 -2.00
C LEU A 52 -6.21 18.20 -1.57
N ALA A 53 -7.23 18.59 -2.35
CA ALA A 53 -8.61 18.20 -2.08
C ALA A 53 -8.81 16.68 -2.15
N ALA A 54 -8.15 16.01 -3.11
CA ALA A 54 -8.22 14.55 -3.25
C ALA A 54 -7.62 13.86 -2.04
N PHE A 55 -6.45 14.31 -1.56
CA PHE A 55 -5.83 13.75 -0.37
C PHE A 55 -6.66 14.02 0.88
N ALA A 56 -7.25 15.22 1.01
CA ALA A 56 -8.11 15.54 2.14
C ALA A 56 -9.34 14.63 2.18
N ARG A 57 -9.95 14.35 1.05
CA ARG A 57 -11.10 13.44 0.96
C ARG A 57 -10.72 12.03 1.36
N MET A 58 -9.59 11.54 0.87
CA MET A 58 -9.10 10.21 1.21
C MET A 58 -8.83 10.09 2.71
N VAL A 59 -8.16 11.08 3.31
CA VAL A 59 -7.84 11.07 4.73
C VAL A 59 -9.12 11.09 5.57
N LYS A 60 -10.10 11.91 5.21
CA LYS A 60 -11.38 11.97 5.94
C LYS A 60 -12.09 10.61 5.93
N GLN A 61 -12.12 9.94 4.78
CA GLN A 61 -12.77 8.64 4.64
C GLN A 61 -12.03 7.54 5.39
N ARG A 62 -10.70 7.53 5.31
CA ARG A 62 -9.89 6.44 5.84
C ARG A 62 -9.49 6.61 7.30
N LYS A 63 -9.61 7.82 7.84
CA LYS A 63 -9.44 8.09 9.27
C LYS A 63 -10.66 7.69 10.11
N ASP A 64 -11.76 7.40 9.46
CA ASP A 64 -13.00 6.97 10.10
C ASP A 64 -12.76 5.73 10.94
N PRO A 65 -13.28 5.67 12.20
CA PRO A 65 -13.12 4.48 13.05
C PRO A 65 -13.66 3.19 12.45
N HIS A 66 -14.54 3.26 11.45
CA HIS A 66 -15.10 2.08 10.77
C HIS A 66 -14.17 1.54 9.68
N ALA A 67 -13.13 2.26 9.28
CA ALA A 67 -12.14 1.78 8.32
C ALA A 67 -11.20 0.78 8.98
N GLN A 68 -10.50 -0.02 8.17
CA GLN A 68 -9.49 -0.94 8.70
C GLN A 68 -8.39 -0.18 9.42
N LEU A 69 -7.87 -0.77 10.50
CA LEU A 69 -6.87 -0.11 11.35
C LEU A 69 -5.62 0.29 10.56
N GLU A 70 -5.13 -0.58 9.69
CA GLU A 70 -3.93 -0.33 8.90
C GLU A 70 -4.10 0.88 7.98
N ILE A 71 -5.28 1.04 7.39
CA ILE A 71 -5.54 2.19 6.50
C ILE A 71 -5.76 3.47 7.30
N GLN A 72 -6.31 3.37 8.51
CA GLN A 72 -6.42 4.51 9.42
C GLN A 72 -5.03 5.05 9.78
N ASP A 73 -4.09 4.16 10.10
CA ASP A 73 -2.72 4.53 10.44
C ASP A 73 -2.03 5.21 9.26
N LEU A 74 -2.22 4.69 8.05
CA LEU A 74 -1.66 5.30 6.84
C LEU A 74 -2.23 6.69 6.62
N ALA A 75 -3.55 6.86 6.78
CA ALA A 75 -4.21 8.16 6.62
C ALA A 75 -3.66 9.19 7.61
N LYS A 76 -3.44 8.78 8.86
CA LYS A 76 -2.86 9.67 9.88
C LYS A 76 -1.43 10.08 9.54
N LYS A 77 -0.64 9.17 9.00
CA LYS A 77 0.73 9.47 8.57
C LYS A 77 0.75 10.46 7.41
N ILE A 78 -0.15 10.29 6.45
CA ILE A 78 -0.28 11.20 5.31
C ILE A 78 -0.68 12.59 5.80
N GLU A 79 -1.65 12.67 6.70
CA GLU A 79 -2.09 13.94 7.30
C GLU A 79 -0.93 14.63 8.02
N ALA A 80 -0.12 13.90 8.77
CA ALA A 80 1.01 14.45 9.50
C ALA A 80 2.05 15.08 8.58
N VAL A 81 2.16 14.61 7.34
CA VAL A 81 3.08 15.18 6.34
C VAL A 81 2.48 16.42 5.68
N ILE A 82 1.19 16.38 5.32
CA ILE A 82 0.54 17.44 4.53
C ILE A 82 0.15 18.64 5.39
N GLU A 83 -0.37 18.41 6.59
CA GLU A 83 -0.92 19.47 7.44
C GLU A 83 0.08 20.62 7.69
N PRO A 84 1.36 20.35 8.05
CA PRO A 84 2.33 21.43 8.25
C PRO A 84 2.65 22.23 7.00
N LEU A 85 2.48 21.63 5.82
CA LEU A 85 2.77 22.28 4.53
C LEU A 85 1.63 23.21 4.09
N TYR A 86 0.38 22.88 4.42
CA TYR A 86 -0.80 23.61 4.01
C TYR A 86 -1.79 23.74 5.17
N PRO A 87 -1.40 24.40 6.29
CA PRO A 87 -2.22 24.37 7.50
C PRO A 87 -3.61 25.00 7.36
N VAL A 88 -3.71 26.12 6.64
CA VAL A 88 -5.00 26.81 6.46
C VAL A 88 -5.91 26.02 5.51
N SER A 89 -5.39 25.66 4.34
CA SER A 89 -6.16 24.93 3.33
C SER A 89 -6.56 23.55 3.82
N TRP A 90 -5.67 22.86 4.51
CA TRP A 90 -5.96 21.55 5.05
C TRP A 90 -7.06 21.58 6.09
N ALA A 91 -7.03 22.57 7.01
CA ALA A 91 -8.08 22.72 8.00
C ALA A 91 -9.45 22.98 7.36
N ALA A 92 -9.48 23.77 6.28
CA ALA A 92 -10.72 24.07 5.56
C ALA A 92 -11.26 22.81 4.86
N LEU A 93 -10.40 22.01 4.24
CA LEU A 93 -10.80 20.84 3.47
C LEU A 93 -11.18 19.64 4.33
N THR A 94 -10.69 19.57 5.56
CA THR A 94 -10.92 18.42 6.46
C THR A 94 -11.98 18.68 7.54
N ARG A 95 -12.70 19.77 7.47
CA ARG A 95 -13.81 20.04 8.38
C ARG A 95 -14.89 18.96 8.36
#